data_ba44573f5ffd71ab8bd66447fff0d0d0
#
_entry.id   ba44573f5ffd71ab8bd66447fff0d0d0
#
_cell.length_a   1.000
_cell.length_b   1.000
_cell.length_c   1.000
_cell.angle_alpha   90.00
_cell.angle_beta   90.00
_cell.angle_gamma   90.00
#
_symmetry.space_group_name_H-M   'P 1'
#
loop_
_entity.id
_entity.type
_entity.pdbx_description
1 polymer ?
#
loop_
_entity_poly.entity_id
_entity_poly.type
_entity_poly.pdbx_seq_one_letter_code
_entity_poly.pdbx_strand_id
1 'polypeptide(L)'
;MDSINTQKILFKISQIDDHINASSPLFDLCKIKEPDYVEKCGIAMILHSFYNGIENILLLVIKNKDSNLPNGARWHKELLNKAFEKTENRTEIFRAELENSLSEYLKFRHFVRNTYGFQLKWEDMKTMLFNLHITWNNIK
;
A
#
# COMPACT_ATOMS: atom_id res chain seq x y z
N MET A 1 14.49 16.73 6.96
CA MET A 1 13.04 16.73 7.15
C MET A 1 12.73 17.39 8.48
N ASP A 2 11.76 18.27 8.50
CA ASP A 2 11.45 18.92 9.77
C ASP A 2 10.68 17.97 10.71
N SER A 3 10.60 18.34 11.99
CA SER A 3 10.00 17.48 13.01
C SER A 3 8.50 17.30 12.82
N ILE A 4 7.81 18.30 12.25
CA ILE A 4 6.36 18.22 12.00
C ILE A 4 6.07 17.16 10.95
N ASN A 5 6.83 17.14 9.86
CA ASN A 5 6.66 16.14 8.82
C ASN A 5 7.02 14.74 9.31
N THR A 6 8.06 14.63 10.13
CA THR A 6 8.43 13.36 10.75
C THR A 6 7.29 12.84 11.62
N GLN A 7 6.65 13.71 12.42
CA GLN A 7 5.52 13.32 13.26
C GLN A 7 4.33 12.87 12.42
N LYS A 8 4.05 13.56 11.30
CA LYS A 8 2.96 13.15 10.39
C LYS A 8 3.21 11.78 9.79
N ILE A 9 4.44 11.51 9.38
CA ILE A 9 4.80 10.21 8.80
C ILE A 9 4.66 9.10 9.85
N LEU A 10 5.14 9.33 11.07
CA LEU A 10 5.02 8.37 12.16
C LEU A 10 3.56 8.10 12.52
N PHE A 11 2.72 9.13 12.46
CA PHE A 11 1.29 8.96 12.69
C PHE A 11 0.65 8.09 11.60
N LYS A 12 1.01 8.29 10.34
CA LYS A 12 0.51 7.45 9.25
C LYS A 12 0.96 6.01 9.38
N ILE A 13 2.20 5.79 9.79
CA ILE A 13 2.72 4.44 10.07
C ILE A 13 1.89 3.77 11.15
N SER A 14 1.59 4.50 12.22
CA SER A 14 0.76 4.01 13.31
C SER A 14 -0.64 3.63 12.83
N GLN A 15 -1.24 4.43 11.95
CA GLN A 15 -2.56 4.13 11.40
C GLN A 15 -2.55 2.85 10.56
N ILE A 16 -1.48 2.62 9.79
CA ILE A 16 -1.36 1.39 9.00
C ILE A 16 -1.18 0.19 9.92
N ASP A 17 -0.35 0.31 10.97
CA ASP A 17 -0.19 -0.76 11.96
C ASP A 17 -1.55 -1.13 12.58
N ASP A 18 -2.34 -0.13 12.97
CA ASP A 18 -3.64 -0.35 13.58
C ASP A 18 -4.60 -1.03 12.60
N HIS A 19 -4.57 -0.63 11.34
CA HIS A 19 -5.40 -1.24 10.30
C HIS A 19 -5.07 -2.71 10.10
N ILE A 20 -3.79 -3.04 10.03
CA ILE A 20 -3.34 -4.43 9.87
C ILE A 20 -3.76 -5.26 11.08
N ASN A 21 -3.56 -4.73 12.29
CA ASN A 21 -3.93 -5.43 13.50
C ASN A 21 -5.45 -5.65 13.60
N ALA A 22 -6.23 -4.66 13.22
CA ALA A 22 -7.70 -4.77 13.22
C ALA A 22 -8.20 -5.79 12.19
N SER A 23 -7.39 -6.07 11.17
CA SER A 23 -7.74 -7.02 10.12
C SER A 23 -7.37 -8.46 10.45
N SER A 24 -6.71 -8.70 11.59
CA SER A 24 -6.24 -10.04 11.99
C SER A 24 -7.29 -11.14 11.92
N PRO A 25 -8.56 -10.93 12.34
CA PRO A 25 -9.55 -12.00 12.24
C PRO A 25 -9.73 -12.54 10.82
N LEU A 26 -9.66 -11.67 9.82
CA LEU A 26 -9.82 -12.08 8.43
C LEU A 26 -8.58 -12.81 7.92
N PHE A 27 -7.38 -12.38 8.32
CA PHE A 27 -6.15 -13.12 8.02
C PHE A 27 -6.22 -14.54 8.57
N ASP A 28 -6.64 -14.68 9.82
CA ASP A 28 -6.72 -16.00 10.47
C ASP A 28 -7.78 -16.89 9.79
N LEU A 29 -8.92 -16.30 9.42
CA LEU A 29 -9.98 -17.03 8.73
C LEU A 29 -9.47 -17.61 7.41
N CYS A 30 -8.72 -16.83 6.64
CA CYS A 30 -8.24 -17.23 5.33
C CYS A 30 -7.17 -18.31 5.37
N LYS A 31 -6.55 -18.55 6.53
CA LYS A 31 -5.64 -19.67 6.73
C LYS A 31 -6.38 -21.01 6.87
N ILE A 32 -7.66 -20.94 7.23
CA ILE A 32 -8.48 -22.12 7.53
C ILE A 32 -9.36 -22.49 6.33
N LYS A 33 -9.92 -21.49 5.66
CA LYS A 33 -10.85 -21.72 4.56
C LYS A 33 -10.73 -20.64 3.49
N GLU A 34 -11.24 -20.93 2.29
CA GLU A 34 -11.36 -19.95 1.23
C GLU A 34 -12.45 -18.93 1.60
N PRO A 35 -12.21 -17.62 1.42
CA PRO A 35 -13.20 -16.60 1.77
C PRO A 35 -14.43 -16.63 0.85
N ASP A 36 -15.60 -16.32 1.44
CA ASP A 36 -16.82 -16.15 0.68
C ASP A 36 -16.88 -14.74 0.03
N TYR A 37 -18.00 -14.42 -0.60
CA TYR A 37 -18.14 -13.13 -1.29
C TYR A 37 -17.96 -11.93 -0.36
N VAL A 38 -18.60 -11.94 0.80
CA VAL A 38 -18.51 -10.82 1.76
C VAL A 38 -17.09 -10.70 2.29
N GLU A 39 -16.48 -11.82 2.60
CA GLU A 39 -15.11 -11.86 3.09
C GLU A 39 -14.13 -11.36 2.02
N LYS A 40 -14.35 -11.71 0.75
CA LYS A 40 -13.53 -11.19 -0.35
C LYS A 40 -13.64 -9.67 -0.48
N CYS A 41 -14.83 -9.12 -0.29
CA CYS A 41 -15.00 -7.66 -0.28
C CYS A 41 -14.22 -7.02 0.86
N GLY A 42 -14.22 -7.66 2.04
CA GLY A 42 -13.42 -7.20 3.18
C GLY A 42 -11.92 -7.23 2.89
N ILE A 43 -11.45 -8.31 2.28
CA ILE A 43 -10.05 -8.46 1.89
C ILE A 43 -9.65 -7.36 0.90
N ALA A 44 -10.49 -7.12 -0.11
CA ALA A 44 -10.24 -6.06 -1.09
C ALA A 44 -10.10 -4.70 -0.41
N MET A 45 -10.94 -4.40 0.58
CA MET A 45 -10.85 -3.16 1.34
C MET A 45 -9.56 -3.08 2.13
N ILE A 46 -9.13 -4.19 2.76
CA ILE A 46 -7.87 -4.24 3.50
C ILE A 46 -6.70 -3.91 2.59
N LEU A 47 -6.62 -4.56 1.44
CA LEU A 47 -5.52 -4.36 0.49
C LEU A 47 -5.54 -2.94 -0.08
N HIS A 48 -6.71 -2.44 -0.42
CA HIS A 48 -6.87 -1.08 -0.96
C HIS A 48 -6.46 -0.02 0.06
N SER A 49 -6.93 -0.16 1.30
CA SER A 49 -6.61 0.78 2.36
C SER A 49 -5.13 0.75 2.73
N PHE A 50 -4.53 -0.43 2.73
CA PHE A 50 -3.09 -0.55 2.96
C PHE A 50 -2.30 0.25 1.93
N TYR A 51 -2.60 0.07 0.65
CA TYR A 51 -1.86 0.77 -0.39
C TYR A 51 -2.14 2.29 -0.36
N ASN A 52 -3.37 2.69 -0.05
CA ASN A 52 -3.66 4.12 0.15
C ASN A 52 -2.80 4.72 1.26
N GLY A 53 -2.59 3.98 2.34
CA GLY A 53 -1.70 4.40 3.41
C GLY A 53 -0.27 4.58 2.93
N ILE A 54 0.22 3.66 2.11
CA ILE A 54 1.56 3.76 1.51
C ILE A 54 1.67 5.02 0.65
N GLU A 55 0.68 5.28 -0.19
CA GLU A 55 0.68 6.49 -1.03
C GLU A 55 0.68 7.76 -0.19
N ASN A 56 -0.07 7.78 0.90
CA ASN A 56 -0.08 8.94 1.80
C ASN A 56 1.30 9.23 2.38
N ILE A 57 2.02 8.18 2.78
CA ILE A 57 3.39 8.32 3.27
C ILE A 57 4.29 8.85 2.17
N LEU A 58 4.20 8.30 0.97
CA LEU A 58 5.02 8.74 -0.17
C LEU A 58 4.76 10.21 -0.51
N LEU A 59 3.49 10.63 -0.48
CA LEU A 59 3.15 12.03 -0.73
C LEU A 59 3.82 12.97 0.28
N LEU A 60 3.82 12.58 1.56
CA LEU A 60 4.47 13.39 2.59
C LEU A 60 5.97 13.47 2.38
N VAL A 61 6.62 12.35 2.09
CA VAL A 61 8.07 12.33 1.88
C VAL A 61 8.47 13.11 0.64
N ILE A 62 7.79 12.86 -0.48
CA ILE A 62 8.14 13.48 -1.77
C ILE A 62 7.85 14.96 -1.76
N LYS A 63 6.73 15.38 -1.19
CA LYS A 63 6.40 16.80 -1.06
C LYS A 63 7.50 17.55 -0.30
N ASN A 64 8.03 16.92 0.74
CA ASN A 64 9.06 17.53 1.57
C ASN A 64 10.44 17.55 0.90
N LYS A 65 10.78 16.51 0.14
CA LYS A 65 12.14 16.34 -0.40
C LYS A 65 12.28 16.77 -1.85
N ASP A 66 11.28 16.50 -2.69
CA ASP A 66 11.42 16.66 -4.13
C ASP A 66 10.82 17.97 -4.65
N SER A 67 10.00 18.63 -3.88
CA SER A 67 9.30 19.88 -4.24
C SER A 67 8.24 19.74 -5.34
N ASN A 68 8.33 18.70 -6.16
CA ASN A 68 7.38 18.44 -7.25
C ASN A 68 6.60 17.16 -6.96
N LEU A 69 5.29 17.28 -6.94
CA LEU A 69 4.42 16.12 -6.84
C LEU A 69 3.91 15.74 -8.24
N PRO A 70 3.81 14.43 -8.54
CA PRO A 70 3.18 14.02 -9.78
C PRO A 70 1.73 14.49 -9.85
N ASN A 71 1.31 14.91 -11.03
CA ASN A 71 -0.07 15.24 -11.31
C ASN A 71 -0.43 14.65 -12.68
N GLY A 72 -1.71 14.60 -12.97
CA GLY A 72 -2.16 14.00 -14.23
C GLY A 72 -2.72 12.61 -14.04
N ALA A 73 -3.09 11.96 -15.13
CA ALA A 73 -3.84 10.70 -15.10
C ALA A 73 -3.07 9.54 -14.51
N ARG A 74 -1.74 9.58 -14.55
CA ARG A 74 -0.88 8.49 -14.08
C ARG A 74 -0.11 8.83 -12.81
N TRP A 75 -0.61 9.77 -12.03
CA TRP A 75 0.17 10.23 -10.88
C TRP A 75 0.44 9.12 -9.85
N HIS A 76 -0.45 8.14 -9.71
CA HIS A 76 -0.23 7.01 -8.79
C HIS A 76 0.99 6.19 -9.18
N LYS A 77 1.13 5.89 -10.46
CA LYS A 77 2.27 5.14 -10.96
C LYS A 77 3.56 5.94 -10.85
N GLU A 78 3.50 7.21 -11.20
CA GLU A 78 4.65 8.11 -11.10
C GLU A 78 5.10 8.28 -9.65
N LEU A 79 4.16 8.37 -8.72
CA LEU A 79 4.46 8.45 -7.30
C LEU A 79 5.20 7.21 -6.82
N LEU A 80 4.72 6.03 -7.19
CA LEU A 80 5.38 4.78 -6.83
C LEU A 80 6.78 4.71 -7.43
N ASN A 81 6.93 5.08 -8.70
CA ASN A 81 8.25 5.08 -9.36
C ASN A 81 9.25 5.97 -8.62
N LYS A 82 8.80 7.13 -8.15
CA LYS A 82 9.67 8.04 -7.39
C LYS A 82 10.20 7.41 -6.10
N ALA A 83 9.48 6.49 -5.51
CA ALA A 83 9.91 5.82 -4.28
C ALA A 83 11.19 5.01 -4.47
N PHE A 84 11.49 4.58 -5.70
CA PHE A 84 12.68 3.78 -6.01
C PHE A 84 13.80 4.59 -6.65
N GLU A 85 13.61 5.90 -6.84
CA GLU A 85 14.61 6.78 -7.43
C GLU A 85 15.55 7.34 -6.37
N LYS A 86 16.82 7.49 -6.75
CA LYS A 86 17.81 8.24 -5.97
C LYS A 86 17.92 9.64 -6.57
N THR A 87 17.93 10.66 -5.73
CA THR A 87 18.15 12.03 -6.16
C THR A 87 19.29 12.65 -5.37
N GLU A 88 19.71 13.87 -5.74
CA GLU A 88 20.73 14.60 -5.00
C GLU A 88 20.31 14.88 -3.55
N ASN A 89 18.98 14.97 -3.32
CA ASN A 89 18.44 15.35 -2.02
C ASN A 89 18.07 14.14 -1.15
N ARG A 90 18.05 12.94 -1.71
CA ARG A 90 17.66 11.74 -0.95
C ARG A 90 18.08 10.46 -1.67
N THR A 91 18.18 9.38 -0.89
CA THR A 91 18.30 8.02 -1.44
C THR A 91 16.90 7.53 -1.83
N GLU A 92 16.82 6.32 -2.35
CA GLU A 92 15.51 5.69 -2.59
C GLU A 92 14.74 5.58 -1.27
N ILE A 93 13.43 5.79 -1.32
CA ILE A 93 12.56 5.68 -0.15
C ILE A 93 12.36 4.20 0.21
N PHE A 94 12.14 3.38 -0.81
CA PHE A 94 11.93 1.94 -0.66
C PHE A 94 13.05 1.18 -1.34
N ARG A 95 13.38 -0.01 -0.81
CA ARG A 95 14.36 -0.90 -1.42
C ARG A 95 13.84 -1.43 -2.75
N ALA A 96 14.74 -1.65 -3.69
CA ALA A 96 14.38 -2.14 -5.02
C ALA A 96 13.61 -3.47 -4.99
N GLU A 97 13.86 -4.31 -3.98
CA GLU A 97 13.18 -5.60 -3.84
C GLU A 97 11.67 -5.45 -3.64
N LEU A 98 11.20 -4.29 -3.19
CA LEU A 98 9.78 -4.05 -2.94
C LEU A 98 9.01 -3.65 -4.19
N GLU A 99 9.69 -3.36 -5.29
CA GLU A 99 9.04 -2.83 -6.49
C GLU A 99 7.96 -3.75 -7.03
N ASN A 100 8.24 -5.03 -7.17
CA ASN A 100 7.25 -5.98 -7.70
C ASN A 100 6.03 -6.11 -6.78
N SER A 101 6.27 -6.22 -5.47
CA SER A 101 5.17 -6.35 -4.51
C SER A 101 4.27 -5.12 -4.52
N LEU A 102 4.86 -3.93 -4.49
CA LEU A 102 4.08 -2.69 -4.45
C LEU A 102 3.37 -2.43 -5.77
N SER A 103 3.96 -2.83 -6.90
CA SER A 103 3.31 -2.74 -8.20
C SER A 103 2.05 -3.59 -8.27
N GLU A 104 2.06 -4.76 -7.63
CA GLU A 104 0.87 -5.63 -7.56
C GLU A 104 -0.26 -4.94 -6.79
N TYR A 105 0.04 -4.28 -5.66
CA TYR A 105 -0.97 -3.52 -4.91
C TYR A 105 -1.53 -2.36 -5.73
N LEU A 106 -0.69 -1.67 -6.50
CA LEU A 106 -1.14 -0.58 -7.35
C LEU A 106 -2.08 -1.08 -8.45
N LYS A 107 -1.73 -2.18 -9.10
CA LYS A 107 -2.60 -2.80 -10.11
C LYS A 107 -3.94 -3.21 -9.50
N PHE A 108 -3.90 -3.78 -8.32
CA PHE A 108 -5.11 -4.20 -7.62
C PHE A 108 -5.98 -2.99 -7.24
N ARG A 109 -5.36 -1.89 -6.81
CA ARG A 109 -6.08 -0.65 -6.53
C ARG A 109 -6.85 -0.17 -7.76
N HIS A 110 -6.18 -0.18 -8.90
CA HIS A 110 -6.81 0.21 -10.16
C HIS A 110 -7.98 -0.72 -10.51
N PHE A 111 -7.78 -2.01 -10.35
CA PHE A 111 -8.82 -3.01 -10.59
C PHE A 111 -10.04 -2.78 -9.70
N VAL A 112 -9.83 -2.58 -8.40
CA VAL A 112 -10.92 -2.39 -7.43
C VAL A 112 -11.75 -1.16 -7.77
N ARG A 113 -11.12 -0.08 -8.20
CA ARG A 113 -11.83 1.16 -8.53
C ARG A 113 -12.67 1.06 -9.78
N ASN A 114 -12.38 0.10 -10.65
CA ASN A 114 -13.02 -0.02 -11.96
C ASN A 114 -13.82 -1.30 -12.13
N THR A 115 -14.12 -2.00 -11.03
CA THR A 115 -14.83 -3.27 -11.11
C THR A 115 -15.87 -3.37 -10.01
N TYR A 116 -16.74 -4.36 -10.13
CA TYR A 116 -17.73 -4.69 -9.11
C TYR A 116 -17.23 -5.82 -8.23
N GLY A 117 -17.75 -5.91 -7.00
CA GLY A 117 -17.33 -6.90 -6.02
C GLY A 117 -17.43 -8.34 -6.50
N PHE A 118 -18.43 -8.65 -7.34
CA PHE A 118 -18.60 -10.02 -7.85
C PHE A 118 -17.48 -10.46 -8.80
N GLN A 119 -16.64 -9.55 -9.25
CA GLN A 119 -15.48 -9.85 -10.09
C GLN A 119 -14.21 -10.09 -9.30
N LEU A 120 -14.25 -9.99 -7.95
CA LEU A 120 -13.11 -10.26 -7.11
C LEU A 120 -12.80 -11.76 -7.07
N LYS A 121 -11.54 -12.11 -7.31
CA LYS A 121 -11.08 -13.50 -7.31
C LYS A 121 -10.07 -13.70 -6.20
N TRP A 122 -10.29 -14.76 -5.43
CA TRP A 122 -9.39 -15.09 -4.31
C TRP A 122 -7.95 -15.31 -4.78
N GLU A 123 -7.77 -15.95 -5.92
CA GLU A 123 -6.44 -16.21 -6.49
C GLU A 123 -5.64 -14.92 -6.71
N ASP A 124 -6.34 -13.83 -7.07
CA ASP A 124 -5.68 -12.55 -7.32
C ASP A 124 -5.28 -11.81 -6.05
N MET A 125 -5.93 -12.15 -4.93
CA MET A 125 -5.71 -11.45 -3.64
C MET A 125 -4.88 -12.25 -2.65
N LYS A 126 -4.85 -13.56 -2.81
CA LYS A 126 -4.29 -14.49 -1.82
C LYS A 126 -2.84 -14.17 -1.46
N THR A 127 -1.99 -14.04 -2.46
CA THR A 127 -0.57 -13.79 -2.23
C THR A 127 -0.35 -12.42 -1.60
N MET A 128 -1.07 -11.40 -2.06
CA MET A 128 -0.95 -10.08 -1.48
C MET A 128 -1.37 -10.07 -0.02
N LEU A 129 -2.47 -10.75 0.31
CA LEU A 129 -2.96 -10.81 1.69
C LEU A 129 -1.95 -11.51 2.61
N PHE A 130 -1.48 -12.69 2.22
CA PHE A 130 -0.56 -13.44 3.05
C PHE A 130 0.82 -12.81 3.17
N ASN A 131 1.22 -12.00 2.19
CA ASN A 131 2.50 -11.31 2.22
C ASN A 131 2.42 -9.88 2.78
N LEU A 132 1.22 -9.45 3.21
CA LEU A 132 1.01 -8.08 3.66
C LEU A 132 1.92 -7.69 4.82
N HIS A 133 2.00 -8.54 5.84
CA HIS A 133 2.85 -8.28 7.01
C HIS A 133 4.32 -8.20 6.62
N ILE A 134 4.78 -9.11 5.76
CA ILE A 134 6.17 -9.13 5.30
C ILE A 134 6.47 -7.86 4.52
N THR A 135 5.59 -7.48 3.60
CA THR A 135 5.76 -6.26 2.81
C THR A 135 5.81 -5.04 3.70
N TRP A 136 4.88 -4.93 4.64
CA TRP A 136 4.84 -3.79 5.56
C TRP A 136 6.09 -3.72 6.45
N ASN A 137 6.52 -4.85 6.97
CA ASN A 137 7.73 -4.88 7.80
C ASN A 137 8.98 -4.45 7.04
N ASN A 138 9.02 -4.67 5.73
CA ASN A 138 10.13 -4.23 4.89
C ASN A 138 10.05 -2.75 4.51
N ILE A 139 8.87 -2.15 4.61
CA ILE A 139 8.66 -0.74 4.28
C ILE A 139 9.00 0.18 5.45
N LYS A 140 8.55 -0.15 6.65
CA LYS A 140 8.69 0.73 7.80
C LYS A 140 10.07 0.75 8.49
#